data_c0a230dcc75ffd2810ab40bf0e561218
#
_entry.id   c0a230dcc75ffd2810ab40bf0e561218
#
_cell.length_a   1.000
_cell.length_b   1.000
_cell.length_c   1.000
_cell.angle_alpha   90.00
_cell.angle_beta   90.00
_cell.angle_gamma   90.00
#
_symmetry.space_group_name_H-M   'P 1'
#
loop_
_entity.id
_entity.type
_entity.pdbx_description
1 polymer ?
#
loop_
_entity_poly.entity_id
_entity_poly.type
_entity_poly.pdbx_seq_one_letter_code
_entity_poly.pdbx_strand_id
1 'polypeptide(L)'
;YSQLLERQNLEKEFLLKEIHHRVKNNLETISSLLALQTAQIDNAELQDIMVESQNRVQSMGMIHQNLYQGENLAAIEMKNYFVNLGSYIIDSFDATDRISLDVRMDLLELDVDRAIPIGLIVNELITNSLKYAFPDGRKGVILISLKEDKEHLYLRVADDGKGIGKNKPVEGTGFGTQLVELLTKQLDGKMTLSTQEGTEVYFEFKTKKAA
;
A
#
# COMPACT_ATOMS: atom_id res chain seq x y z
N TYR A 1 -31.41 -29.41 4.21
CA TYR A 1 -30.80 -28.20 4.81
C TYR A 1 -29.33 -28.05 4.40
N SER A 2 -28.49 -29.10 4.49
CA SER A 2 -27.05 -29.06 4.14
C SER A 2 -26.81 -28.69 2.67
N GLN A 3 -27.51 -29.33 1.73
CA GLN A 3 -27.36 -29.07 0.29
C GLN A 3 -27.80 -27.64 -0.13
N LEU A 4 -28.81 -27.07 0.54
CA LEU A 4 -29.25 -25.70 0.28
C LEU A 4 -28.20 -24.71 0.74
N LEU A 5 -27.61 -24.92 1.92
CA LEU A 5 -26.56 -24.07 2.49
C LEU A 5 -25.29 -24.11 1.64
N GLU A 6 -24.91 -25.30 1.18
CA GLU A 6 -23.77 -25.50 0.31
C GLU A 6 -23.94 -24.79 -1.04
N ARG A 7 -25.12 -24.87 -1.64
CA ARG A 7 -25.47 -24.15 -2.87
C ARG A 7 -25.41 -22.62 -2.67
N GLN A 8 -25.95 -22.11 -1.56
CA GLN A 8 -25.90 -20.68 -1.25
C GLN A 8 -24.47 -20.19 -1.02
N ASN A 9 -23.61 -20.99 -0.38
CA ASN A 9 -22.21 -20.65 -0.22
C ASN A 9 -21.45 -20.59 -1.56
N LEU A 10 -21.64 -21.56 -2.43
CA LEU A 10 -21.05 -21.55 -3.78
C LEU A 10 -21.49 -20.34 -4.61
N GLU A 11 -22.78 -20.02 -4.56
CA GLU A 11 -23.31 -18.84 -5.24
C GLU A 11 -22.72 -17.53 -4.69
N LYS A 12 -22.58 -17.42 -3.38
CA LYS A 12 -21.95 -16.27 -2.71
C LYS A 12 -20.47 -16.15 -3.11
N GLU A 13 -19.73 -17.24 -3.12
CA GLU A 13 -18.33 -17.24 -3.55
C GLU A 13 -18.18 -16.82 -5.01
N PHE A 14 -19.04 -17.32 -5.89
CA PHE A 14 -19.06 -16.92 -7.30
C PHE A 14 -19.32 -15.44 -7.47
N LEU A 15 -20.32 -14.89 -6.76
CA LEU A 15 -20.64 -13.45 -6.80
C LEU A 15 -19.51 -12.60 -6.27
N LEU A 16 -18.84 -13.00 -5.19
CA LEU A 16 -17.68 -12.29 -4.65
C LEU A 16 -16.52 -12.26 -5.67
N LYS A 17 -16.23 -13.39 -6.31
CA LYS A 17 -15.22 -13.46 -7.38
C LYS A 17 -15.53 -12.49 -8.52
N GLU A 18 -16.77 -12.49 -8.97
CA GLU A 18 -17.21 -11.60 -10.06
C GLU A 18 -17.10 -10.12 -9.66
N ILE A 19 -17.47 -9.77 -8.43
CA ILE A 19 -17.32 -8.40 -7.91
C ILE A 19 -15.84 -7.99 -7.90
N HIS A 20 -14.95 -8.79 -7.33
CA HIS A 20 -13.53 -8.48 -7.29
C HIS A 20 -12.92 -8.36 -8.67
N HIS A 21 -13.29 -9.23 -9.60
CA HIS A 21 -12.86 -9.14 -10.99
C HIS A 21 -13.30 -7.85 -11.67
N ARG A 22 -14.57 -7.44 -11.45
CA ARG A 22 -15.10 -6.18 -12.01
C ARG A 22 -14.44 -4.96 -11.38
N VAL A 23 -14.23 -4.94 -10.08
CA VAL A 23 -13.53 -3.83 -9.41
C VAL A 23 -12.10 -3.70 -9.95
N LYS A 24 -11.35 -4.81 -10.06
CA LYS A 24 -10.03 -4.81 -10.69
C LYS A 24 -10.06 -4.20 -12.09
N ASN A 25 -10.95 -4.68 -12.97
CA ASN A 25 -11.07 -4.19 -14.34
C ASN A 25 -11.40 -2.70 -14.41
N ASN A 26 -12.29 -2.22 -13.52
CA ASN A 26 -12.62 -0.80 -13.44
C ASN A 26 -11.40 0.04 -13.01
N LEU A 27 -10.62 -0.44 -12.04
CA LEU A 27 -9.40 0.23 -11.58
C LEU A 27 -8.31 0.23 -12.68
N GLU A 28 -8.16 -0.84 -13.45
CA GLU A 28 -7.27 -0.89 -14.61
C GLU A 28 -7.69 0.11 -15.69
N THR A 29 -9.00 0.26 -15.92
CA THR A 29 -9.52 1.27 -16.87
C THR A 29 -9.22 2.68 -16.39
N ILE A 30 -9.43 2.98 -15.11
CA ILE A 30 -9.10 4.28 -14.50
C ILE A 30 -7.60 4.55 -14.61
N SER A 31 -6.75 3.57 -14.28
CA SER A 31 -5.29 3.68 -14.39
C SER A 31 -4.86 4.00 -15.84
N SER A 32 -5.46 3.33 -16.83
CA SER A 32 -5.19 3.58 -18.24
C SER A 32 -5.61 4.99 -18.70
N LEU A 33 -6.76 5.48 -18.22
CA LEU A 33 -7.22 6.84 -18.49
C LEU A 33 -6.28 7.88 -17.87
N LEU A 34 -5.82 7.66 -16.65
CA LEU A 34 -4.83 8.52 -15.99
C LEU A 34 -3.52 8.54 -16.77
N ALA A 35 -3.02 7.38 -17.25
CA ALA A 35 -1.81 7.30 -18.06
C ALA A 35 -1.93 8.10 -19.38
N LEU A 36 -3.07 7.97 -20.07
CA LEU A 36 -3.33 8.73 -21.31
C LEU A 36 -3.37 10.24 -21.06
N GLN A 37 -3.94 10.67 -19.96
CA GLN A 37 -3.98 12.09 -19.59
C GLN A 37 -2.60 12.61 -19.19
N THR A 38 -1.85 11.83 -18.42
CA THR A 38 -0.48 12.17 -18.02
C THR A 38 0.42 12.41 -19.23
N ALA A 39 0.28 11.61 -20.28
CA ALA A 39 1.06 11.77 -21.52
C ALA A 39 0.78 13.08 -22.28
N GLN A 40 -0.31 13.77 -21.99
CA GLN A 40 -0.70 15.04 -22.61
C GLN A 40 -0.32 16.28 -21.78
N ILE A 41 0.24 16.08 -20.60
CA ILE A 41 0.62 17.15 -19.67
C ILE A 41 2.06 17.55 -19.93
N ASP A 42 2.31 18.82 -20.28
CA ASP A 42 3.66 19.36 -20.51
C ASP A 42 4.37 19.83 -19.21
N ASN A 43 3.67 19.85 -18.09
CA ASN A 43 4.20 20.28 -16.80
C ASN A 43 4.68 19.08 -15.98
N ALA A 44 5.99 19.02 -15.68
CA ALA A 44 6.62 17.90 -14.96
C ALA A 44 6.03 17.68 -13.55
N GLU A 45 5.72 18.75 -12.82
CA GLU A 45 5.14 18.65 -11.47
C GLU A 45 3.73 18.03 -11.51
N LEU A 46 2.91 18.42 -12.50
CA LEU A 46 1.59 17.82 -12.71
C LEU A 46 1.69 16.36 -13.20
N GLN A 47 2.68 16.03 -14.03
CA GLN A 47 2.95 14.65 -14.44
C GLN A 47 3.26 13.78 -13.23
N ASP A 48 4.12 14.24 -12.31
CA ASP A 48 4.47 13.52 -11.08
C ASP A 48 3.24 13.24 -10.19
N ILE A 49 2.37 14.24 -10.00
CA ILE A 49 1.12 14.09 -9.26
C ILE A 49 0.20 13.04 -9.90
N MET A 50 0.11 13.03 -11.22
CA MET A 50 -0.71 12.07 -11.95
C MET A 50 -0.15 10.66 -11.87
N VAL A 51 1.17 10.48 -11.95
CA VAL A 51 1.84 9.19 -11.76
C VAL A 51 1.63 8.66 -10.35
N GLU A 52 1.71 9.51 -9.33
CA GLU A 52 1.38 9.12 -7.96
C GLU A 52 -0.07 8.65 -7.83
N SER A 53 -1.01 9.37 -8.44
CA SER A 53 -2.42 8.99 -8.44
C SER A 53 -2.66 7.66 -9.14
N GLN A 54 -1.96 7.42 -10.26
CA GLN A 54 -1.98 6.15 -10.98
C GLN A 54 -1.45 5.00 -10.12
N ASN A 55 -0.33 5.20 -9.40
CA ASN A 55 0.24 4.20 -8.49
C ASN A 55 -0.72 3.86 -7.34
N ARG A 56 -1.47 4.83 -6.81
CA ARG A 56 -2.51 4.60 -5.79
C ARG A 56 -3.64 3.72 -6.33
N VAL A 57 -4.15 4.02 -7.51
CA VAL A 57 -5.19 3.22 -8.17
C VAL A 57 -4.69 1.80 -8.44
N GLN A 58 -3.45 1.66 -8.90
CA GLN A 58 -2.84 0.35 -9.15
C GLN A 58 -2.67 -0.48 -7.87
N SER A 59 -2.29 0.15 -6.76
CA SER A 59 -2.17 -0.55 -5.47
C SER A 59 -3.51 -1.12 -4.99
N MET A 60 -4.61 -0.40 -5.21
CA MET A 60 -5.97 -0.93 -4.94
C MET A 60 -6.32 -2.10 -5.86
N GLY A 61 -5.97 -2.00 -7.15
CA GLY A 61 -6.19 -3.08 -8.13
C GLY A 61 -5.46 -4.37 -7.75
N MET A 62 -4.23 -4.27 -7.25
CA MET A 62 -3.46 -5.43 -6.77
C MET A 62 -4.14 -6.15 -5.60
N ILE A 63 -4.78 -5.44 -4.69
CA ILE A 63 -5.56 -6.04 -3.59
C ILE A 63 -6.68 -6.89 -4.16
N HIS A 64 -7.49 -6.35 -5.06
CA HIS A 64 -8.60 -7.08 -5.67
C HIS A 64 -8.13 -8.26 -6.53
N GLN A 65 -6.97 -8.16 -7.17
CA GLN A 65 -6.35 -9.27 -7.90
C GLN A 65 -5.93 -10.41 -6.97
N ASN A 66 -5.33 -10.10 -5.82
CA ASN A 66 -4.92 -11.10 -4.83
C ASN A 66 -6.11 -11.83 -4.22
N LEU A 67 -7.23 -11.14 -4.00
CA LEU A 67 -8.49 -11.76 -3.55
C LEU A 67 -9.03 -12.78 -4.56
N TYR A 68 -8.94 -12.47 -5.85
CA TYR A 68 -9.41 -13.37 -6.91
C TYR A 68 -8.57 -14.66 -7.00
N GLN A 69 -7.28 -14.58 -6.70
CA GLN A 69 -6.34 -15.71 -6.80
C GLN A 69 -6.20 -16.52 -5.49
N GLY A 70 -6.66 -15.98 -4.37
CA GLY A 70 -6.59 -16.61 -3.05
C GLY A 70 -7.66 -17.67 -2.83
N GLU A 71 -7.39 -18.62 -1.92
CA GLU A 71 -8.38 -19.60 -1.45
C GLU A 71 -9.46 -18.91 -0.59
N ASN A 72 -9.13 -17.82 0.09
CA ASN A 72 -10.04 -17.01 0.89
C ASN A 72 -10.38 -15.70 0.16
N LEU A 73 -11.59 -15.60 -0.35
CA LEU A 73 -12.08 -14.43 -1.10
C LEU A 73 -12.38 -13.19 -0.24
N ALA A 74 -12.29 -13.31 1.07
CA ALA A 74 -12.60 -12.24 2.01
C ALA A 74 -11.35 -11.67 2.70
N ALA A 75 -10.18 -12.30 2.55
CA ALA A 75 -8.94 -11.91 3.21
C ALA A 75 -7.75 -11.89 2.24
N ILE A 76 -6.79 -11.02 2.53
CA ILE A 76 -5.59 -10.80 1.73
C ILE A 76 -4.38 -11.22 2.54
N GLU A 77 -3.55 -12.08 1.97
CA GLU A 77 -2.24 -12.41 2.53
C GLU A 77 -1.29 -11.21 2.33
N MET A 78 -1.00 -10.51 3.42
CA MET A 78 -0.35 -9.20 3.39
C MET A 78 1.12 -9.25 3.01
N LYS A 79 1.84 -10.34 3.29
CA LYS A 79 3.27 -10.47 2.95
C LYS A 79 3.49 -10.46 1.44
N ASN A 80 2.78 -11.33 0.71
CA ASN A 80 2.84 -11.37 -0.75
C ASN A 80 2.35 -10.06 -1.36
N TYR A 81 1.30 -9.49 -0.79
CA TYR A 81 0.81 -8.19 -1.24
C TYR A 81 1.88 -7.09 -1.12
N PHE A 82 2.56 -6.97 0.02
CA PHE A 82 3.62 -5.98 0.21
C PHE A 82 4.83 -6.22 -0.68
N VAL A 83 5.22 -7.47 -0.91
CA VAL A 83 6.31 -7.81 -1.85
C VAL A 83 5.95 -7.34 -3.26
N ASN A 84 4.75 -7.65 -3.73
CA ASN A 84 4.30 -7.29 -5.08
C ASN A 84 4.14 -5.76 -5.22
N LEU A 85 3.52 -5.10 -4.25
CA LEU A 85 3.32 -3.66 -4.23
C LEU A 85 4.67 -2.91 -4.21
N GLY A 86 5.55 -3.27 -3.30
CA GLY A 86 6.84 -2.61 -3.16
C GLY A 86 7.74 -2.82 -4.39
N SER A 87 7.76 -4.03 -4.95
CA SER A 87 8.49 -4.32 -6.19
C SER A 87 7.95 -3.50 -7.37
N TYR A 88 6.64 -3.41 -7.51
CA TYR A 88 6.00 -2.60 -8.54
C TYR A 88 6.37 -1.11 -8.42
N ILE A 89 6.32 -0.54 -7.20
CA ILE A 89 6.64 0.87 -6.99
C ILE A 89 8.13 1.13 -7.27
N ILE A 90 9.04 0.28 -6.76
CA ILE A 90 10.48 0.41 -6.99
C ILE A 90 10.82 0.35 -8.49
N ASP A 91 10.17 -0.56 -9.23
CA ASP A 91 10.31 -0.68 -10.67
C ASP A 91 9.80 0.57 -11.41
N SER A 92 8.65 1.12 -11.00
CA SER A 92 8.08 2.33 -11.59
C SER A 92 8.95 3.59 -11.44
N PHE A 93 9.91 3.56 -10.49
CA PHE A 93 10.91 4.62 -10.27
C PHE A 93 12.30 4.29 -10.88
N ASP A 94 12.40 3.25 -11.72
CA ASP A 94 13.69 2.77 -12.27
C ASP A 94 14.75 2.55 -11.18
N ALA A 95 14.34 2.07 -10.01
CA ALA A 95 15.19 1.97 -8.83
C ALA A 95 15.59 0.53 -8.46
N THR A 96 15.25 -0.46 -9.26
CA THR A 96 15.44 -1.91 -9.00
C THR A 96 16.91 -2.29 -8.77
N ASP A 97 17.86 -1.62 -9.46
CA ASP A 97 19.30 -1.91 -9.33
C ASP A 97 19.94 -1.30 -8.09
N ARG A 98 19.26 -0.38 -7.39
CA ARG A 98 19.83 0.38 -6.28
C ARG A 98 19.06 0.27 -4.98
N ILE A 99 17.77 0.00 -5.03
CA ILE A 99 16.92 -0.10 -3.84
C ILE A 99 16.40 -1.53 -3.69
N SER A 100 16.65 -2.12 -2.55
CA SER A 100 16.12 -3.42 -2.17
C SER A 100 14.95 -3.28 -1.20
N LEU A 101 13.96 -4.18 -1.36
CA LEU A 101 12.81 -4.29 -0.49
C LEU A 101 13.04 -5.44 0.50
N ASP A 102 12.84 -5.17 1.79
CA ASP A 102 12.91 -6.16 2.86
C ASP A 102 11.56 -6.24 3.59
N VAL A 103 10.83 -7.32 3.38
CA VAL A 103 9.52 -7.54 4.02
C VAL A 103 9.68 -8.57 5.14
N ARG A 104 9.73 -8.09 6.39
CA ARG A 104 9.95 -8.91 7.59
C ARG A 104 8.66 -9.10 8.36
N MET A 105 7.94 -10.14 8.06
CA MET A 105 6.70 -10.49 8.75
C MET A 105 6.35 -11.97 8.57
N ASP A 106 5.58 -12.50 9.51
CA ASP A 106 4.92 -13.78 9.36
C ASP A 106 3.74 -13.68 8.39
N LEU A 107 3.18 -14.83 8.00
CA LEU A 107 1.96 -14.86 7.21
C LEU A 107 0.82 -14.25 8.02
N LEU A 108 0.18 -13.24 7.45
CA LEU A 108 -0.93 -12.52 8.07
C LEU A 108 -1.97 -12.16 7.03
N GLU A 109 -3.21 -12.52 7.31
CA GLU A 109 -4.35 -12.18 6.46
C GLU A 109 -5.16 -11.04 7.07
N LEU A 110 -5.54 -10.06 6.25
CA LEU A 110 -6.44 -8.97 6.62
C LEU A 110 -7.64 -8.92 5.68
N ASP A 111 -8.79 -8.50 6.21
CA ASP A 111 -9.94 -8.15 5.40
C ASP A 111 -9.65 -6.95 4.47
N VAL A 112 -10.45 -6.80 3.42
CA VAL A 112 -10.29 -5.74 2.39
C VAL A 112 -10.36 -4.34 3.01
N ASP A 113 -11.25 -4.14 3.98
CA ASP A 113 -11.47 -2.84 4.62
C ASP A 113 -10.24 -2.33 5.37
N ARG A 114 -9.40 -3.23 5.85
CA ARG A 114 -8.11 -2.92 6.51
C ARG A 114 -6.95 -2.95 5.53
N ALA A 115 -6.94 -3.89 4.60
CA ALA A 115 -5.84 -4.08 3.66
C ALA A 115 -5.68 -2.89 2.69
N ILE A 116 -6.78 -2.31 2.17
CA ILE A 116 -6.73 -1.16 1.27
C ILE A 116 -6.09 0.06 1.94
N PRO A 117 -6.57 0.56 3.09
CA PRO A 117 -5.95 1.70 3.75
C PRO A 117 -4.48 1.46 4.10
N ILE A 118 -4.13 0.28 4.61
CA ILE A 118 -2.75 -0.09 4.94
C ILE A 118 -1.88 -0.13 3.69
N GLY A 119 -2.38 -0.69 2.60
CA GLY A 119 -1.66 -0.71 1.33
C GLY A 119 -1.39 0.68 0.77
N LEU A 120 -2.36 1.60 0.87
CA LEU A 120 -2.17 2.99 0.48
C LEU A 120 -1.16 3.73 1.37
N ILE A 121 -1.17 3.49 2.68
CA ILE A 121 -0.16 4.03 3.60
C ILE A 121 1.23 3.56 3.16
N VAL A 122 1.42 2.26 2.93
CA VAL A 122 2.69 1.69 2.49
C VAL A 122 3.12 2.25 1.14
N ASN A 123 2.19 2.39 0.19
CA ASN A 123 2.46 3.01 -1.12
C ASN A 123 3.02 4.44 -0.96
N GLU A 124 2.39 5.28 -0.14
CA GLU A 124 2.84 6.65 0.08
C GLU A 124 4.24 6.69 0.73
N LEU A 125 4.49 5.83 1.72
CA LEU A 125 5.77 5.81 2.42
C LEU A 125 6.92 5.29 1.54
N ILE A 126 6.70 4.25 0.73
CA ILE A 126 7.70 3.78 -0.25
C ILE A 126 7.98 4.87 -1.28
N THR A 127 6.95 5.51 -1.82
CA THR A 127 7.08 6.60 -2.79
C THR A 127 7.89 7.75 -2.20
N ASN A 128 7.63 8.15 -0.96
CA ASN A 128 8.39 9.18 -0.27
C ASN A 128 9.86 8.79 -0.07
N SER A 129 10.14 7.54 0.32
CA SER A 129 11.52 7.05 0.45
C SER A 129 12.26 7.11 -0.89
N LEU A 130 11.63 6.67 -2.00
CA LEU A 130 12.23 6.71 -3.33
C LEU A 130 12.51 8.13 -3.82
N LYS A 131 11.64 9.09 -3.51
CA LYS A 131 11.79 10.49 -3.91
C LYS A 131 12.84 11.24 -3.07
N TYR A 132 12.89 10.99 -1.78
CA TYR A 132 13.59 11.88 -0.86
C TYR A 132 14.72 11.25 -0.07
N ALA A 133 14.70 9.92 0.17
CA ALA A 133 15.66 9.27 1.06
C ALA A 133 16.98 8.92 0.38
N PHE A 134 16.99 8.68 -0.93
CA PHE A 134 18.13 8.15 -1.69
C PHE A 134 18.57 9.08 -2.82
N PRO A 135 19.12 10.28 -2.50
CA PRO A 135 19.60 11.20 -3.52
C PRO A 135 20.82 10.63 -4.27
N ASP A 136 21.10 11.21 -5.45
CA ASP A 136 22.32 10.97 -6.25
C ASP A 136 22.59 9.48 -6.58
N GLY A 137 21.54 8.69 -6.76
CA GLY A 137 21.68 7.27 -7.09
C GLY A 137 22.14 6.38 -5.94
N ARG A 138 22.07 6.86 -4.69
CA ARG A 138 22.42 6.09 -3.50
C ARG A 138 21.69 4.75 -3.46
N LYS A 139 22.41 3.69 -3.12
CA LYS A 139 21.82 2.39 -2.80
C LYS A 139 21.23 2.39 -1.41
N GLY A 140 20.17 1.62 -1.20
CA GLY A 140 19.53 1.51 0.09
C GLY A 140 18.51 0.40 0.19
N VAL A 141 17.91 0.32 1.37
CA VAL A 141 16.92 -0.69 1.74
C VAL A 141 15.67 0.00 2.25
N ILE A 142 14.51 -0.46 1.78
CA ILE A 142 13.20 -0.12 2.34
C ILE A 142 12.68 -1.36 3.07
N LEU A 143 12.37 -1.20 4.35
CA LEU A 143 11.88 -2.28 5.21
C LEU A 143 10.40 -2.08 5.49
N ILE A 144 9.62 -3.17 5.37
CA ILE A 144 8.22 -3.23 5.78
C ILE A 144 8.06 -4.37 6.78
N SER A 145 7.37 -4.11 7.88
CA SER A 145 6.93 -5.16 8.79
C SER A 145 5.51 -4.91 9.26
N LEU A 146 4.75 -5.99 9.41
CA LEU A 146 3.39 -5.98 9.93
C LEU A 146 3.23 -7.12 10.94
N LYS A 147 2.71 -6.79 12.12
CA LYS A 147 2.44 -7.77 13.19
C LYS A 147 1.08 -7.49 13.79
N GLU A 148 0.40 -8.54 14.21
CA GLU A 148 -0.88 -8.45 14.93
C GLU A 148 -0.77 -9.16 16.27
N ASP A 149 -1.32 -8.54 17.31
CA ASP A 149 -1.63 -9.19 18.57
C ASP A 149 -3.15 -9.16 18.83
N LYS A 150 -3.57 -9.48 20.06
CA LYS A 150 -5.00 -9.56 20.40
C LYS A 150 -5.72 -8.21 20.34
N GLU A 151 -5.01 -7.11 20.45
CA GLU A 151 -5.59 -5.76 20.62
C GLU A 151 -5.20 -4.82 19.49
N HIS A 152 -4.03 -5.02 18.89
CA HIS A 152 -3.45 -4.08 17.94
C HIS A 152 -2.80 -4.75 16.74
N LEU A 153 -2.76 -3.99 15.65
CA LEU A 153 -1.98 -4.25 14.46
C LEU A 153 -0.87 -3.19 14.36
N TYR A 154 0.36 -3.63 14.22
CA TYR A 154 1.55 -2.78 14.18
C TYR A 154 2.17 -2.82 12.79
N LEU A 155 2.21 -1.67 12.12
CA LEU A 155 2.89 -1.48 10.85
C LEU A 155 4.15 -0.64 11.07
N ARG A 156 5.27 -1.07 10.49
CA ARG A 156 6.51 -0.32 10.43
C ARG A 156 6.98 -0.23 8.99
N VAL A 157 7.27 0.97 8.52
CA VAL A 157 7.92 1.22 7.24
C VAL A 157 9.16 2.07 7.52
N ALA A 158 10.32 1.62 7.07
CA ALA A 158 11.58 2.30 7.32
C ALA A 158 12.47 2.31 6.08
N ASP A 159 13.31 3.32 5.95
CA ASP A 159 14.41 3.39 4.99
C ASP A 159 15.74 3.70 5.69
N ASP A 160 16.84 3.25 5.11
CA ASP A 160 18.20 3.58 5.54
C ASP A 160 18.78 4.78 4.79
N GLY A 161 17.91 5.68 4.32
CA GLY A 161 18.27 6.85 3.56
C GLY A 161 18.92 7.95 4.39
N LYS A 162 18.92 9.18 3.83
CA LYS A 162 19.51 10.36 4.49
C LYS A 162 18.75 10.86 5.72
N GLY A 163 17.55 10.35 5.95
CA GLY A 163 16.63 10.86 6.95
C GLY A 163 16.07 12.25 6.62
N ILE A 164 15.15 12.72 7.47
CA ILE A 164 14.59 14.06 7.40
C ILE A 164 15.41 14.94 8.34
N GLY A 165 16.09 16.00 7.82
CA GLY A 165 16.89 16.90 8.63
C GLY A 165 16.06 17.57 9.73
N LYS A 166 16.62 17.75 10.93
CA LYS A 166 15.95 18.25 12.15
C LYS A 166 15.19 19.57 12.00
N ASN A 167 15.39 20.34 10.93
CA ASN A 167 14.82 21.67 10.70
C ASN A 167 14.12 21.82 9.34
N LYS A 168 13.86 20.74 8.60
CA LYS A 168 13.10 20.84 7.35
C LYS A 168 11.69 20.31 7.56
N PRO A 169 10.66 21.07 7.13
CA PRO A 169 9.34 20.49 6.96
C PRO A 169 9.46 19.29 6.02
N VAL A 170 8.68 18.26 6.26
CA VAL A 170 8.60 17.09 5.36
C VAL A 170 8.35 17.61 3.95
N GLU A 171 9.40 17.61 3.10
CA GLU A 171 9.29 18.02 1.70
C GLU A 171 8.42 16.99 0.98
N GLY A 172 7.19 17.35 0.72
CA GLY A 172 6.23 16.58 -0.07
C GLY A 172 5.05 17.50 -0.39
N THR A 173 4.29 17.19 -1.41
CA THR A 173 3.12 17.98 -1.87
C THR A 173 2.03 18.17 -0.80
N GLY A 174 2.28 17.79 0.45
CA GLY A 174 1.32 17.81 1.55
C GLY A 174 0.20 16.77 1.42
N PHE A 175 -0.15 16.38 0.19
CA PHE A 175 -1.26 15.47 -0.06
C PHE A 175 -0.98 14.05 0.45
N GLY A 176 0.20 13.48 0.17
CA GLY A 176 0.57 12.13 0.64
C GLY A 176 0.58 12.02 2.15
N THR A 177 1.13 13.02 2.86
CA THR A 177 1.12 13.08 4.32
C THR A 177 -0.31 13.20 4.86
N GLN A 178 -1.14 14.07 4.28
CA GLN A 178 -2.55 14.21 4.66
C GLN A 178 -3.33 12.90 4.43
N LEU A 179 -3.06 12.20 3.33
CA LEU A 179 -3.67 10.90 3.06
C LEU A 179 -3.28 9.86 4.11
N VAL A 180 -2.00 9.76 4.46
CA VAL A 180 -1.51 8.85 5.52
C VAL A 180 -2.18 9.16 6.86
N GLU A 181 -2.28 10.43 7.25
CA GLU A 181 -2.97 10.85 8.47
C GLU A 181 -4.46 10.49 8.46
N LEU A 182 -5.14 10.74 7.33
CA LEU A 182 -6.56 10.41 7.16
C LEU A 182 -6.81 8.90 7.30
N LEU A 183 -6.03 8.09 6.60
CA LEU A 183 -6.14 6.63 6.64
C LEU A 183 -5.79 6.06 8.02
N THR A 184 -4.79 6.66 8.70
CA THR A 184 -4.45 6.29 10.07
C THR A 184 -5.62 6.52 11.02
N LYS A 185 -6.31 7.66 10.91
CA LYS A 185 -7.52 7.96 11.68
C LYS A 185 -8.67 7.03 11.34
N GLN A 186 -8.86 6.71 10.05
CA GLN A 186 -9.89 5.75 9.58
C GLN A 186 -9.73 4.37 10.22
N LEU A 187 -8.49 3.96 10.49
CA LEU A 187 -8.14 2.70 11.14
C LEU A 187 -8.06 2.79 12.67
N ASP A 188 -8.54 3.88 13.28
CA ASP A 188 -8.40 4.14 14.73
C ASP A 188 -6.95 3.98 15.23
N GLY A 189 -6.00 4.49 14.44
CA GLY A 189 -4.58 4.28 14.66
C GLY A 189 -3.85 5.51 15.18
N LYS A 190 -2.60 5.26 15.60
CA LYS A 190 -1.61 6.27 15.95
C LYS A 190 -0.38 6.10 15.08
N MET A 191 0.27 7.21 14.76
CA MET A 191 1.49 7.25 13.95
C MET A 191 2.62 7.91 14.74
N THR A 192 3.82 7.33 14.66
CA THR A 192 5.05 7.89 15.23
C THR A 192 6.14 7.92 14.16
N LEU A 193 6.82 9.05 14.01
CA LEU A 193 7.92 9.27 13.07
C LEU A 193 9.25 9.33 13.82
N SER A 194 10.26 8.57 13.35
CA SER A 194 11.64 8.66 13.79
C SER A 194 12.56 8.94 12.58
N THR A 195 13.58 9.79 12.79
CA THR A 195 14.49 10.26 11.73
C THR A 195 15.96 10.18 12.13
N GLN A 196 16.32 9.30 13.06
CA GLN A 196 17.69 9.24 13.60
C GLN A 196 18.68 8.58 12.62
N GLU A 197 18.27 7.47 12.00
CA GLU A 197 19.07 6.72 11.01
C GLU A 197 18.15 6.38 9.84
N GLY A 198 18.03 7.28 8.87
CA GLY A 198 17.02 7.18 7.82
C GLY A 198 15.66 7.72 8.29
N THR A 199 14.59 7.22 7.69
CA THR A 199 13.22 7.55 8.08
C THR A 199 12.49 6.29 8.51
N GLU A 200 11.85 6.34 9.67
CA GLU A 200 11.02 5.24 10.16
C GLU A 200 9.66 5.78 10.58
N VAL A 201 8.60 5.18 10.06
CA VAL A 201 7.22 5.47 10.44
C VAL A 201 6.62 4.22 11.05
N TYR A 202 6.11 4.36 12.26
CA TYR A 202 5.51 3.31 13.04
C TYR A 202 4.04 3.63 13.30
N PHE A 203 3.18 2.64 13.09
CA PHE A 203 1.74 2.74 13.28
C PHE A 203 1.27 1.67 14.25
N GLU A 204 0.30 2.06 15.08
CA GLU A 204 -0.45 1.19 15.96
C GLU A 204 -1.93 1.37 15.65
N PHE A 205 -2.57 0.35 15.10
CA PHE A 205 -4.00 0.34 14.79
C PHE A 205 -4.72 -0.60 15.75
N LYS A 206 -5.94 -0.26 16.15
CA LYS A 206 -6.77 -1.19 16.93
C LYS A 206 -7.23 -2.36 16.07
N THR A 207 -7.11 -3.57 16.58
CA THR A 207 -7.80 -4.71 15.98
C THR A 207 -9.30 -4.54 16.17
N LYS A 208 -10.11 -4.76 15.14
CA LYS A 208 -11.57 -4.83 15.31
C LYS A 208 -11.82 -6.00 16.27
N LYS A 209 -12.43 -5.73 17.43
CA LYS A 209 -13.00 -6.81 18.25
C LYS A 209 -13.92 -7.62 17.35
N ALA A 210 -13.70 -8.94 17.27
CA ALA A 210 -14.67 -9.83 16.69
C ALA A 210 -16.01 -9.59 17.43
N ALA A 211 -17.01 -9.15 16.67
CA ALA A 211 -18.35 -8.93 17.17
C ALA A 211 -19.02 -10.27 17.47
#